data_578be97c1e7c2f086697aa560f5abc2e
#
_entry.id   578be97c1e7c2f086697aa560f5abc2e
#
_cell.length_a   1.000
_cell.length_b   1.000
_cell.length_c   1.000
_cell.angle_alpha   90.00
_cell.angle_beta   90.00
_cell.angle_gamma   90.00
#
_symmetry.space_group_name_H-M   'P 1'
#
loop_
_entity.id
_entity.type
_entity.pdbx_description
1 polymer ?
#
loop_
_entity_poly.entity_id
_entity_poly.type
_entity_poly.pdbx_seq_one_letter_code
_entity_poly.pdbx_strand_id
1 'polypeptide(L)'
;MSIMINSHYGINNKPTISDIIEDWRLWLVTSRNYDYSTADNYSNVISKIAADCEVNLIHATTLDLREVLCRYYEDITPSSCNVYRSIMVSFYNYLRCLSLRNDNPAKDIPKRKTSTRLPKWLGTETINKILSTEFDDSNPKQCQQHVIINLMLLCGLSCKQIACMTLNDIKFNKDWQSWFLTPCNSMVYVPRETFIKIGIGEWLNHCLYTQANLFPDYTSASTIKHMVRYVMCEQCGVYGVSSRTLRTSFAMAMIQEGVRDYFVAKMLGTKTLDAAYLQMKNNISFLSEKYKAHFHRNE
;
A
#
# COMPACT_ATOMS: atom_id res chain seq x y z
N MET A 1 19.14 22.07 18.82
CA MET A 1 18.88 21.47 17.49
C MET A 1 19.81 22.01 16.39
N SER A 2 20.39 23.18 16.53
CA SER A 2 21.44 23.69 15.60
C SER A 2 22.81 23.01 15.72
N ILE A 3 23.00 22.09 16.64
CA ILE A 3 24.29 21.45 16.96
C ILE A 3 24.60 20.24 16.06
N MET A 4 23.62 19.62 15.43
CA MET A 4 23.86 18.42 14.61
C MET A 4 24.46 18.73 13.21
N ILE A 5 24.22 19.90 12.64
CA ILE A 5 24.74 20.26 11.32
C ILE A 5 26.24 20.54 11.37
N ASN A 6 26.76 21.12 12.47
CA ASN A 6 28.17 21.47 12.59
C ASN A 6 29.10 20.27 12.88
N SER A 7 28.57 19.11 13.21
CA SER A 7 29.40 17.93 13.53
C SER A 7 29.65 17.01 12.33
N HIS A 8 28.87 17.12 11.24
CA HIS A 8 29.03 16.28 10.05
C HIS A 8 29.75 16.98 8.91
N TYR A 9 29.74 18.33 8.87
CA TYR A 9 30.42 19.09 7.82
C TYR A 9 31.63 19.79 8.43
N GLY A 10 32.83 19.39 8.00
CA GLY A 10 34.08 20.04 8.40
C GLY A 10 34.00 21.56 8.20
N ILE A 11 34.66 22.31 9.05
CA ILE A 11 34.55 23.76 9.32
C ILE A 11 34.56 24.68 8.08
N ASN A 12 34.81 24.16 6.84
CA ASN A 12 35.03 24.97 5.64
C ASN A 12 34.15 24.63 4.40
N ASN A 13 33.25 23.65 4.43
CA ASN A 13 32.44 23.35 3.23
C ASN A 13 30.95 23.61 3.50
N LYS A 14 30.36 24.55 2.73
CA LYS A 14 28.89 24.70 2.70
C LYS A 14 28.28 23.37 2.18
N PRO A 15 27.23 22.85 2.89
CA PRO A 15 26.60 21.60 2.47
C PRO A 15 26.04 21.72 1.05
N THR A 16 26.25 20.69 0.24
CA THR A 16 25.64 20.60 -1.08
C THR A 16 24.16 20.29 -0.97
N ILE A 17 23.40 20.51 -2.02
CA ILE A 17 21.96 20.14 -2.04
C ILE A 17 21.80 18.63 -1.81
N SER A 18 22.70 17.80 -2.30
CA SER A 18 22.69 16.33 -2.09
C SER A 18 22.87 15.97 -0.62
N ASP A 19 23.78 16.64 0.08
CA ASP A 19 24.01 16.43 1.52
C ASP A 19 22.75 16.80 2.32
N ILE A 20 22.09 17.90 1.97
CA ILE A 20 20.86 18.35 2.64
C ILE A 20 19.71 17.36 2.37
N ILE A 21 19.61 16.80 1.18
CA ILE A 21 18.60 15.79 0.85
C ILE A 21 18.80 14.51 1.66
N GLU A 22 20.05 14.08 1.83
CA GLU A 22 20.36 12.90 2.63
C GLU A 22 20.08 13.13 4.12
N ASP A 23 20.45 14.27 4.66
CA ASP A 23 20.10 14.67 6.04
C ASP A 23 18.58 14.71 6.25
N TRP A 24 17.84 15.25 5.26
CA TRP A 24 16.39 15.26 5.30
C TRP A 24 15.80 13.83 5.28
N ARG A 25 16.36 12.93 4.46
CA ARG A 25 15.98 11.52 4.41
C ARG A 25 16.09 10.88 5.81
N LEU A 26 17.23 11.08 6.47
CA LEU A 26 17.45 10.58 7.83
C LEU A 26 16.49 11.23 8.83
N TRP A 27 16.24 12.53 8.72
CA TRP A 27 15.29 13.24 9.57
C TRP A 27 13.87 12.72 9.42
N LEU A 28 13.43 12.35 8.20
CA LEU A 28 12.13 11.74 7.96
C LEU A 28 11.97 10.42 8.73
N VAL A 29 13.02 9.61 8.78
CA VAL A 29 12.99 8.33 9.52
C VAL A 29 13.04 8.58 11.03
N THR A 30 14.00 9.37 11.50
CA THR A 30 14.30 9.50 12.93
C THR A 30 13.33 10.42 13.67
N SER A 31 12.90 11.51 13.04
CA SER A 31 12.09 12.55 13.68
C SER A 31 10.61 12.52 13.26
N ARG A 32 10.30 11.94 12.09
CA ARG A 32 8.93 11.89 11.58
C ARG A 32 8.38 10.47 11.58
N ASN A 33 9.15 9.46 11.98
CA ASN A 33 8.78 8.05 12.03
C ASN A 33 8.30 7.49 10.67
N TYR A 34 8.91 7.93 9.57
CA TYR A 34 8.63 7.37 8.26
C TYR A 34 9.38 6.04 8.08
N ASP A 35 8.76 5.10 7.35
CA ASP A 35 9.48 3.90 6.90
C ASP A 35 10.63 4.31 5.97
N TYR A 36 11.77 3.61 6.03
CA TYR A 36 12.92 3.83 5.15
C TYR A 36 12.53 3.90 3.67
N SER A 37 11.71 2.96 3.20
CA SER A 37 11.24 2.96 1.80
C SER A 37 10.44 4.21 1.39
N THR A 38 9.72 4.82 2.33
CA THR A 38 9.02 6.09 2.08
C THR A 38 9.99 7.25 2.05
N ALA A 39 10.96 7.29 2.98
CA ALA A 39 12.00 8.32 3.02
C ALA A 39 12.87 8.28 1.75
N ASP A 40 13.27 7.08 1.29
CA ASP A 40 14.02 6.87 0.05
C ASP A 40 13.23 7.37 -1.17
N ASN A 41 11.94 7.03 -1.25
CA ASN A 41 11.10 7.54 -2.35
C ASN A 41 10.98 9.07 -2.32
N TYR A 42 10.87 9.66 -1.15
CA TYR A 42 10.80 11.12 -0.98
C TYR A 42 12.11 11.79 -1.39
N SER A 43 13.26 11.26 -0.97
CA SER A 43 14.58 11.79 -1.35
C SER A 43 14.81 11.66 -2.84
N ASN A 44 14.45 10.53 -3.47
CA ASN A 44 14.55 10.33 -4.93
C ASN A 44 13.72 11.35 -5.71
N VAL A 45 12.50 11.66 -5.25
CA VAL A 45 11.65 12.68 -5.90
C VAL A 45 12.29 14.07 -5.78
N ILE A 46 12.80 14.45 -4.61
CA ILE A 46 13.46 15.75 -4.45
C ILE A 46 14.76 15.83 -5.24
N SER A 47 15.56 14.75 -5.29
CA SER A 47 16.77 14.70 -6.11
C SER A 47 16.45 14.87 -7.59
N LYS A 48 15.36 14.25 -8.08
CA LYS A 48 14.91 14.46 -9.45
C LYS A 48 14.50 15.90 -9.69
N ILE A 49 13.71 16.50 -8.80
CA ILE A 49 13.31 17.90 -8.89
C ILE A 49 14.53 18.84 -8.86
N ALA A 50 15.53 18.54 -8.01
CA ALA A 50 16.78 19.32 -7.93
C ALA A 50 17.60 19.26 -9.22
N ALA A 51 17.63 18.11 -9.88
CA ALA A 51 18.30 17.95 -11.16
C ALA A 51 17.61 18.67 -12.32
N ASP A 52 16.27 18.74 -12.29
CA ASP A 52 15.47 19.36 -13.34
C ASP A 52 15.20 20.86 -13.10
N CYS A 53 15.53 21.37 -11.89
CA CYS A 53 15.40 22.79 -11.56
C CYS A 53 16.68 23.55 -11.95
N GLU A 54 16.53 24.62 -12.72
CA GLU A 54 17.66 25.45 -13.16
C GLU A 54 18.32 26.21 -12.01
N VAL A 55 17.55 26.45 -10.94
CA VAL A 55 17.97 27.18 -9.74
C VAL A 55 18.18 26.19 -8.59
N ASN A 56 19.20 26.41 -7.77
CA ASN A 56 19.37 25.62 -6.55
C ASN A 56 18.11 25.66 -5.68
N LEU A 57 17.61 24.49 -5.24
CA LEU A 57 16.37 24.40 -4.46
C LEU A 57 16.37 25.26 -3.20
N ILE A 58 17.53 25.57 -2.60
CA ILE A 58 17.61 26.48 -1.46
C ILE A 58 17.12 27.89 -1.84
N HIS A 59 17.31 28.33 -3.09
CA HIS A 59 16.96 29.66 -3.58
C HIS A 59 15.72 29.67 -4.50
N ALA A 60 15.23 28.49 -4.88
CA ALA A 60 14.10 28.37 -5.82
C ALA A 60 12.85 29.08 -5.33
N THR A 61 12.19 29.76 -6.22
CA THR A 61 10.91 30.44 -5.99
C THR A 61 9.73 29.51 -6.25
N THR A 62 8.52 29.94 -5.91
CA THR A 62 7.28 29.23 -6.28
C THR A 62 7.18 29.08 -7.81
N LEU A 63 7.66 30.04 -8.58
CA LEU A 63 7.61 30.00 -10.05
C LEU A 63 8.51 28.87 -10.58
N ASP A 64 9.77 28.83 -10.15
CA ASP A 64 10.74 27.80 -10.56
C ASP A 64 10.18 26.37 -10.28
N LEU A 65 9.60 26.17 -9.09
CA LEU A 65 9.01 24.89 -8.74
C LEU A 65 7.76 24.55 -9.57
N ARG A 66 6.98 25.54 -9.94
CA ARG A 66 5.81 25.35 -10.83
C ARG A 66 6.25 24.98 -12.24
N GLU A 67 7.31 25.58 -12.76
CA GLU A 67 7.87 25.24 -14.07
C GLU A 67 8.33 23.79 -14.13
N VAL A 68 9.10 23.33 -13.13
CA VAL A 68 9.51 21.91 -13.02
C VAL A 68 8.29 20.98 -12.97
N LEU A 69 7.28 21.31 -12.16
CA LEU A 69 6.07 20.48 -12.10
C LEU A 69 5.27 20.51 -13.41
N CYS A 70 5.25 21.65 -14.13
CA CYS A 70 4.59 21.75 -15.42
C CYS A 70 5.22 20.82 -16.46
N ARG A 71 6.55 20.66 -16.47
CA ARG A 71 7.24 19.69 -17.34
C ARG A 71 6.81 18.25 -17.06
N TYR A 72 6.46 17.93 -15.81
CA TYR A 72 5.97 16.58 -15.45
C TYR A 72 4.49 16.35 -15.73
N TYR A 73 3.70 17.41 -16.03
CA TYR A 73 2.25 17.31 -16.16
C TYR A 73 1.78 16.41 -17.30
N GLU A 74 2.59 16.24 -18.33
CA GLU A 74 2.31 15.35 -19.47
C GLU A 74 2.58 13.89 -19.11
N ASP A 75 3.58 13.63 -18.26
CA ASP A 75 4.07 12.29 -17.94
C ASP A 75 3.41 11.66 -16.71
N ILE A 76 2.91 12.49 -15.77
CA ILE A 76 2.40 11.97 -14.49
C ILE A 76 0.95 12.42 -14.23
N THR A 77 0.23 11.56 -13.50
CA THR A 77 -1.18 11.84 -13.16
C THR A 77 -1.31 13.03 -12.21
N PRO A 78 -2.47 13.74 -12.20
CA PRO A 78 -2.74 14.83 -11.24
C PRO A 78 -2.54 14.41 -9.78
N SER A 79 -2.85 13.17 -9.45
CA SER A 79 -2.61 12.61 -8.10
C SER A 79 -1.12 12.52 -7.78
N SER A 80 -0.29 12.06 -8.72
CA SER A 80 1.17 12.01 -8.57
C SER A 80 1.77 13.42 -8.44
N CYS A 81 1.27 14.40 -9.20
CA CYS A 81 1.69 15.80 -9.05
C CYS A 81 1.41 16.32 -7.63
N ASN A 82 0.25 15.98 -7.06
CA ASN A 82 -0.10 16.38 -5.69
C ASN A 82 0.81 15.70 -4.65
N VAL A 83 1.25 14.47 -4.91
CA VAL A 83 2.25 13.80 -4.08
C VAL A 83 3.59 14.53 -4.16
N TYR A 84 4.10 14.85 -5.35
CA TYR A 84 5.33 15.61 -5.54
C TYR A 84 5.28 16.97 -4.82
N ARG A 85 4.17 17.70 -4.99
CA ARG A 85 3.94 18.94 -4.24
C ARG A 85 4.03 18.72 -2.72
N SER A 86 3.42 17.67 -2.18
CA SER A 86 3.44 17.37 -0.74
C SER A 86 4.84 17.03 -0.25
N ILE A 87 5.63 16.33 -1.05
CA ILE A 87 7.03 16.03 -0.79
C ILE A 87 7.86 17.31 -0.74
N MET A 88 7.70 18.22 -1.74
CA MET A 88 8.35 19.53 -1.73
C MET A 88 7.98 20.36 -0.50
N VAL A 89 6.69 20.40 -0.13
CA VAL A 89 6.26 21.09 1.10
C VAL A 89 6.96 20.51 2.33
N SER A 90 7.14 19.20 2.42
CA SER A 90 7.87 18.56 3.51
C SER A 90 9.35 18.94 3.52
N PHE A 91 10.00 18.94 2.36
CA PHE A 91 11.40 19.33 2.21
C PHE A 91 11.64 20.79 2.60
N TYR A 92 10.83 21.73 2.10
CA TYR A 92 10.96 23.13 2.47
C TYR A 92 10.62 23.43 3.94
N ASN A 93 9.74 22.64 4.58
CA ASN A 93 9.57 22.71 6.02
C ASN A 93 10.84 22.28 6.76
N TYR A 94 11.58 21.28 6.26
CA TYR A 94 12.86 20.90 6.81
C TYR A 94 13.91 22.00 6.64
N LEU A 95 14.03 22.62 5.46
CA LEU A 95 14.93 23.78 5.24
C LEU A 95 14.64 24.93 6.22
N ARG A 96 13.37 25.15 6.56
CA ARG A 96 12.97 26.13 7.58
C ARG A 96 13.42 25.73 8.98
N CYS A 97 13.30 24.45 9.33
CA CYS A 97 13.81 23.94 10.61
C CYS A 97 15.33 24.12 10.75
N LEU A 98 16.07 24.08 9.64
CA LEU A 98 17.51 24.32 9.59
C LEU A 98 17.87 25.83 9.53
N SER A 99 16.87 26.72 9.47
CA SER A 99 17.07 28.16 9.24
C SER A 99 17.81 28.50 7.93
N LEU A 100 17.79 27.58 6.96
CA LEU A 100 18.34 27.81 5.62
C LEU A 100 17.36 28.63 4.75
N ARG A 101 16.08 28.64 5.13
CA ARG A 101 15.02 29.49 4.54
C ARG A 101 14.01 29.92 5.61
N ASN A 102 13.32 31.02 5.35
CA ASN A 102 12.24 31.51 6.22
C ASN A 102 10.85 31.20 5.66
N ASP A 103 10.75 30.92 4.36
CA ASP A 103 9.51 30.66 3.62
C ASP A 103 9.40 29.19 3.16
N ASN A 104 8.25 28.84 2.58
CA ASN A 104 8.03 27.55 1.95
C ASN A 104 7.30 27.77 0.60
N PRO A 105 8.04 27.94 -0.49
CA PRO A 105 7.48 28.27 -1.80
C PRO A 105 6.57 27.16 -2.37
N ALA A 106 6.72 25.92 -1.91
CA ALA A 106 5.88 24.83 -2.37
C ALA A 106 4.45 24.88 -1.79
N LYS A 107 4.19 25.63 -0.71
CA LYS A 107 2.85 25.81 -0.15
C LYS A 107 1.92 26.58 -1.08
N ASP A 108 2.46 27.54 -1.81
CA ASP A 108 1.70 28.43 -2.68
C ASP A 108 1.37 27.79 -4.04
N ILE A 109 1.88 26.58 -4.30
CA ILE A 109 1.51 25.80 -5.47
C ILE A 109 0.12 25.20 -5.24
N PRO A 110 -0.88 25.47 -6.09
CA PRO A 110 -2.22 24.90 -5.91
C PRO A 110 -2.22 23.39 -6.15
N LYS A 111 -3.07 22.67 -5.42
CA LYS A 111 -3.33 21.26 -5.69
C LYS A 111 -4.11 21.10 -6.99
N ARG A 112 -3.75 20.13 -7.80
CA ARG A 112 -4.53 19.76 -8.99
C ARG A 112 -5.80 19.01 -8.58
N LYS A 113 -6.89 19.30 -9.29
CA LYS A 113 -8.14 18.52 -9.13
C LYS A 113 -7.88 17.06 -9.54
N THR A 114 -8.28 16.15 -8.68
CA THR A 114 -8.18 14.71 -8.92
C THR A 114 -9.57 14.12 -8.94
N SER A 115 -9.84 13.24 -9.89
CA SER A 115 -11.04 12.42 -9.84
C SER A 115 -10.82 11.26 -8.86
N THR A 116 -11.75 11.04 -7.95
CA THR A 116 -11.76 9.86 -7.10
C THR A 116 -12.09 8.65 -7.98
N ARG A 117 -11.08 7.82 -8.28
CA ARG A 117 -11.33 6.55 -8.96
C ARG A 117 -11.86 5.55 -7.93
N LEU A 118 -13.00 4.95 -8.23
CA LEU A 118 -13.50 3.84 -7.44
C LEU A 118 -12.48 2.68 -7.49
N PRO A 119 -12.22 1.99 -6.37
CA PRO A 119 -11.36 0.83 -6.36
C PRO A 119 -11.93 -0.26 -7.29
N LYS A 120 -11.06 -0.97 -8.01
CA LYS A 120 -11.45 -2.13 -8.81
C LYS A 120 -11.56 -3.34 -7.90
N TRP A 121 -12.63 -4.13 -8.05
CA TRP A 121 -12.81 -5.44 -7.40
C TRP A 121 -13.28 -6.47 -8.42
N LEU A 122 -13.22 -7.73 -8.03
CA LEU A 122 -13.58 -8.87 -8.87
C LEU A 122 -15.04 -9.27 -8.60
N GLY A 123 -15.75 -9.64 -9.65
CA GLY A 123 -17.05 -10.32 -9.54
C GLY A 123 -16.92 -11.76 -9.02
N THR A 124 -18.02 -12.30 -8.50
CA THR A 124 -18.07 -13.64 -7.90
C THR A 124 -17.56 -14.73 -8.84
N GLU A 125 -17.90 -14.67 -10.12
CA GLU A 125 -17.45 -15.64 -11.12
C GLU A 125 -15.92 -15.66 -11.27
N THR A 126 -15.30 -14.47 -11.31
CA THR A 126 -13.85 -14.35 -11.40
C THR A 126 -13.17 -14.83 -10.13
N ILE A 127 -13.75 -14.54 -8.96
CA ILE A 127 -13.27 -15.04 -7.67
C ILE A 127 -13.32 -16.57 -7.65
N ASN A 128 -14.44 -17.17 -8.06
CA ASN A 128 -14.59 -18.62 -8.11
C ASN A 128 -13.58 -19.26 -9.09
N LYS A 129 -13.36 -18.62 -10.25
CA LYS A 129 -12.35 -19.08 -11.21
C LYS A 129 -10.95 -19.10 -10.59
N ILE A 130 -10.56 -18.05 -9.84
CA ILE A 130 -9.26 -17.99 -9.16
C ILE A 130 -9.16 -19.10 -8.10
N LEU A 131 -10.20 -19.26 -7.27
CA LEU A 131 -10.22 -20.26 -6.19
C LEU A 131 -10.27 -21.71 -6.70
N SER A 132 -10.75 -21.95 -7.92
CA SER A 132 -10.78 -23.27 -8.55
C SER A 132 -9.55 -23.56 -9.41
N THR A 133 -8.60 -22.62 -9.52
CA THR A 133 -7.35 -22.85 -10.26
C THR A 133 -6.51 -23.89 -9.50
N GLU A 134 -6.15 -24.97 -10.19
CA GLU A 134 -5.29 -26.00 -9.63
C GLU A 134 -3.83 -25.52 -9.61
N PHE A 135 -3.16 -25.81 -8.51
CA PHE A 135 -1.73 -25.60 -8.31
C PHE A 135 -1.09 -26.94 -8.03
N ASP A 136 0.15 -27.10 -8.44
CA ASP A 136 0.92 -28.30 -8.12
C ASP A 136 1.42 -28.21 -6.67
N ASP A 137 0.72 -28.88 -5.76
CA ASP A 137 1.03 -28.92 -4.33
C ASP A 137 2.35 -29.64 -4.04
N SER A 138 2.88 -30.44 -4.97
CA SER A 138 4.20 -31.05 -4.85
C SER A 138 5.34 -30.05 -5.11
N ASN A 139 5.03 -28.92 -5.76
CA ASN A 139 5.96 -27.85 -6.02
C ASN A 139 5.88 -26.77 -4.92
N PRO A 140 6.88 -26.67 -4.03
CA PRO A 140 6.86 -25.73 -2.91
C PRO A 140 6.62 -24.28 -3.33
N LYS A 141 7.12 -23.87 -4.51
CA LYS A 141 6.94 -22.51 -5.01
C LYS A 141 5.50 -22.26 -5.44
N GLN A 142 4.84 -23.20 -6.11
CA GLN A 142 3.45 -23.07 -6.49
C GLN A 142 2.53 -23.13 -5.26
N CYS A 143 2.84 -23.98 -4.30
CA CYS A 143 2.14 -24.03 -3.03
C CYS A 143 2.20 -22.68 -2.29
N GLN A 144 3.39 -22.05 -2.18
CA GLN A 144 3.51 -20.67 -1.64
C GLN A 144 2.64 -19.66 -2.40
N GLN A 145 2.65 -19.70 -3.73
CA GLN A 145 1.88 -18.79 -4.58
C GLN A 145 0.39 -18.91 -4.33
N HIS A 146 -0.11 -20.14 -4.28
CA HIS A 146 -1.51 -20.45 -3.99
C HIS A 146 -1.93 -19.89 -2.63
N VAL A 147 -1.19 -20.21 -1.57
CA VAL A 147 -1.48 -19.73 -0.20
C VAL A 147 -1.47 -18.19 -0.15
N ILE A 148 -0.49 -17.54 -0.76
CA ILE A 148 -0.39 -16.07 -0.77
C ILE A 148 -1.61 -15.43 -1.47
N ILE A 149 -2.06 -15.98 -2.60
CA ILE A 149 -3.24 -15.49 -3.31
C ILE A 149 -4.50 -15.66 -2.46
N ASN A 150 -4.66 -16.82 -1.85
CA ASN A 150 -5.81 -17.11 -1.00
C ASN A 150 -5.81 -16.23 0.27
N LEU A 151 -4.66 -15.95 0.89
CA LEU A 151 -4.54 -15.00 1.99
C LEU A 151 -4.97 -13.58 1.59
N MET A 152 -4.66 -13.15 0.37
CA MET A 152 -5.12 -11.85 -0.11
C MET A 152 -6.62 -11.82 -0.40
N LEU A 153 -7.15 -12.88 -1.00
CA LEU A 153 -8.53 -12.94 -1.48
C LEU A 153 -9.52 -13.31 -0.37
N LEU A 154 -9.14 -14.20 0.57
CA LEU A 154 -10.02 -14.71 1.62
C LEU A 154 -9.79 -14.04 2.99
N CYS A 155 -8.63 -13.41 3.21
CA CYS A 155 -8.27 -12.74 4.45
C CYS A 155 -7.97 -11.25 4.28
N GLY A 156 -7.88 -10.75 3.06
CA GLY A 156 -7.60 -9.35 2.78
C GLY A 156 -6.21 -8.87 3.19
N LEU A 157 -5.23 -9.78 3.35
CA LEU A 157 -3.88 -9.41 3.73
C LEU A 157 -3.16 -8.63 2.61
N SER A 158 -2.38 -7.64 2.99
CA SER A 158 -1.55 -6.87 2.06
C SER A 158 -0.21 -7.57 1.79
N CYS A 159 0.44 -7.20 0.67
CA CYS A 159 1.77 -7.73 0.37
C CYS A 159 2.79 -7.49 1.50
N LYS A 160 2.72 -6.33 2.21
CA LYS A 160 3.61 -6.03 3.34
C LYS A 160 3.35 -6.98 4.51
N GLN A 161 2.09 -7.22 4.86
CA GLN A 161 1.71 -8.15 5.93
C GLN A 161 2.17 -9.58 5.63
N ILE A 162 1.95 -10.05 4.40
CA ILE A 162 2.36 -11.41 3.99
C ILE A 162 3.89 -11.54 3.97
N ALA A 163 4.60 -10.54 3.45
CA ALA A 163 6.07 -10.55 3.39
C ALA A 163 6.74 -10.61 4.77
N CYS A 164 6.08 -10.09 5.80
CA CYS A 164 6.57 -10.11 7.18
C CYS A 164 5.98 -11.24 8.03
N MET A 165 5.14 -12.10 7.43
CA MET A 165 4.41 -13.15 8.17
C MET A 165 5.35 -14.25 8.63
N THR A 166 5.16 -14.69 9.88
CA THR A 166 5.91 -15.75 10.55
C THR A 166 4.96 -16.83 11.05
N LEU A 167 5.48 -17.96 11.48
CA LEU A 167 4.68 -19.02 12.14
C LEU A 167 3.97 -18.52 13.41
N ASN A 168 4.59 -17.57 14.13
CA ASN A 168 4.01 -17.00 15.35
C ASN A 168 2.76 -16.16 15.10
N ASP A 169 2.53 -15.75 13.84
CA ASP A 169 1.34 -14.99 13.44
C ASP A 169 0.12 -15.90 13.21
N ILE A 170 0.28 -17.23 13.25
CA ILE A 170 -0.79 -18.22 13.09
C ILE A 170 -1.17 -18.76 14.46
N LYS A 171 -2.36 -18.40 14.96
CA LYS A 171 -2.82 -18.79 16.29
C LYS A 171 -4.13 -19.56 16.20
N PHE A 172 -4.17 -20.73 16.83
CA PHE A 172 -5.39 -21.51 16.95
C PHE A 172 -6.12 -21.15 18.25
N ASN A 173 -7.42 -20.89 18.14
CA ASN A 173 -8.30 -20.69 19.28
C ASN A 173 -9.15 -21.96 19.49
N LYS A 174 -8.98 -22.59 20.66
CA LYS A 174 -9.68 -23.83 21.00
C LYS A 174 -11.18 -23.63 21.27
N ASP A 175 -11.56 -22.48 21.84
CA ASP A 175 -12.94 -22.22 22.24
C ASP A 175 -13.85 -22.02 21.02
N TRP A 176 -13.31 -21.39 19.97
CA TRP A 176 -14.04 -21.09 18.74
C TRP A 176 -13.70 -22.05 17.58
N GLN A 177 -12.82 -23.03 17.81
CA GLN A 177 -12.36 -23.97 16.77
C GLN A 177 -11.94 -23.25 15.46
N SER A 178 -11.22 -22.14 15.61
CA SER A 178 -10.90 -21.21 14.53
C SER A 178 -9.48 -20.69 14.63
N TRP A 179 -9.01 -20.07 13.58
CA TRP A 179 -7.67 -19.53 13.49
C TRP A 179 -7.68 -18.00 13.53
N PHE A 180 -6.60 -17.42 14.05
CA PHE A 180 -6.31 -16.00 13.99
C PHE A 180 -5.00 -15.79 13.28
N LEU A 181 -4.98 -14.91 12.28
CA LEU A 181 -3.77 -14.44 11.62
C LEU A 181 -3.48 -13.04 12.13
N THR A 182 -2.26 -12.85 12.69
CA THR A 182 -1.88 -11.60 13.35
C THR A 182 -0.66 -10.90 12.75
N PRO A 183 -0.45 -10.88 11.42
CA PRO A 183 0.71 -10.24 10.84
C PRO A 183 0.68 -8.72 11.02
N CYS A 184 1.82 -8.11 11.40
CA CYS A 184 1.99 -6.66 11.51
C CYS A 184 0.87 -5.96 12.31
N ASN A 185 0.49 -6.48 13.49
CA ASN A 185 -0.56 -5.95 14.36
C ASN A 185 -1.99 -5.93 13.75
N SER A 186 -2.22 -6.60 12.64
CA SER A 186 -3.57 -6.92 12.18
C SER A 186 -4.09 -8.14 12.94
N MET A 187 -5.41 -8.30 12.97
CA MET A 187 -6.02 -9.51 13.51
C MET A 187 -7.16 -9.93 12.58
N VAL A 188 -6.94 -11.02 11.88
CA VAL A 188 -7.92 -11.60 10.96
C VAL A 188 -8.42 -12.91 11.56
N TYR A 189 -9.72 -12.97 11.81
CA TYR A 189 -10.41 -14.21 12.18
C TYR A 189 -10.61 -15.07 10.95
N VAL A 190 -10.21 -16.35 11.03
CA VAL A 190 -10.29 -17.30 9.92
C VAL A 190 -11.05 -18.55 10.39
N PRO A 191 -12.29 -18.78 9.91
CA PRO A 191 -13.03 -20.00 10.15
C PRO A 191 -12.23 -21.23 9.65
N ARG A 192 -12.49 -22.39 10.28
CA ARG A 192 -11.80 -23.65 9.93
C ARG A 192 -11.88 -23.98 8.44
N GLU A 193 -13.06 -23.85 7.85
CA GLU A 193 -13.26 -24.12 6.42
C GLU A 193 -12.45 -23.18 5.52
N THR A 194 -12.40 -21.91 5.87
CA THR A 194 -11.60 -20.92 5.16
C THR A 194 -10.10 -21.19 5.32
N PHE A 195 -9.66 -21.60 6.52
CA PHE A 195 -8.27 -21.96 6.77
C PHE A 195 -7.81 -23.14 5.90
N ILE A 196 -8.65 -24.15 5.75
CA ILE A 196 -8.40 -25.28 4.83
C ILE A 196 -8.31 -24.78 3.39
N LYS A 197 -9.26 -23.94 2.93
CA LYS A 197 -9.25 -23.38 1.57
C LYS A 197 -8.02 -22.52 1.28
N ILE A 198 -7.43 -21.88 2.28
CA ILE A 198 -6.20 -21.11 2.11
C ILE A 198 -5.01 -22.02 1.76
N GLY A 199 -4.99 -23.28 2.26
CA GLY A 199 -3.92 -24.23 2.00
C GLY A 199 -2.68 -24.01 2.89
N ILE A 200 -2.82 -23.29 4.02
CA ILE A 200 -1.68 -23.06 4.93
C ILE A 200 -1.16 -24.40 5.50
N GLY A 201 -2.07 -25.35 5.78
CA GLY A 201 -1.69 -26.65 6.32
C GLY A 201 -0.76 -27.43 5.37
N GLU A 202 -1.10 -27.46 4.11
CA GLU A 202 -0.32 -28.08 3.05
C GLU A 202 1.05 -27.41 2.90
N TRP A 203 1.07 -26.06 2.91
CA TRP A 203 2.32 -25.30 2.86
C TRP A 203 3.22 -25.57 4.07
N LEU A 204 2.65 -25.69 5.27
CA LEU A 204 3.43 -25.98 6.48
C LEU A 204 4.14 -27.35 6.41
N ASN A 205 3.64 -28.32 5.64
CA ASN A 205 4.33 -29.60 5.41
C ASN A 205 5.61 -29.44 4.58
N HIS A 206 5.73 -28.35 3.78
CA HIS A 206 6.93 -28.01 3.03
C HIS A 206 7.89 -27.10 3.81
N CYS A 207 7.42 -26.50 4.92
CA CYS A 207 8.25 -25.59 5.70
C CYS A 207 9.28 -26.34 6.53
N LEU A 208 10.54 -25.97 6.37
CA LEU A 208 11.57 -26.28 7.36
C LEU A 208 11.34 -25.34 8.56
N TYR A 209 11.06 -25.90 9.74
CA TYR A 209 10.68 -25.16 10.97
C TYR A 209 11.70 -24.11 11.47
N THR A 210 12.82 -23.96 10.78
CA THR A 210 13.91 -23.03 11.11
C THR A 210 13.82 -21.68 10.38
N GLN A 211 12.82 -21.47 9.55
CA GLN A 211 12.73 -20.25 8.72
C GLN A 211 12.05 -19.10 9.48
N ALA A 212 12.71 -17.94 9.49
CA ALA A 212 12.18 -16.74 10.14
C ALA A 212 10.87 -16.24 9.50
N ASN A 213 10.75 -16.36 8.17
CA ASN A 213 9.59 -15.94 7.39
C ASN A 213 8.77 -17.16 6.94
N LEU A 214 7.44 -17.02 6.97
CA LEU A 214 6.53 -18.07 6.51
C LEU A 214 6.67 -18.32 4.99
N PHE A 215 7.02 -17.32 4.21
CA PHE A 215 7.17 -17.38 2.75
C PHE A 215 8.59 -16.93 2.33
N PRO A 216 9.59 -17.83 2.37
CA PRO A 216 11.00 -17.47 2.15
C PRO A 216 11.28 -16.91 0.75
N ASP A 217 10.57 -17.34 -0.29
CA ASP A 217 10.72 -16.83 -1.65
C ASP A 217 10.07 -15.45 -1.85
N TYR A 218 9.25 -15.01 -0.90
CA TYR A 218 8.41 -13.82 -0.99
C TYR A 218 8.57 -12.87 0.20
N THR A 219 9.79 -12.54 0.55
CA THR A 219 10.16 -11.70 1.70
C THR A 219 9.96 -10.20 1.48
N SER A 220 9.61 -9.78 0.26
CA SER A 220 9.34 -8.37 -0.06
C SER A 220 7.96 -8.16 -0.66
N ALA A 221 7.35 -7.02 -0.34
CA ALA A 221 6.07 -6.62 -0.93
C ALA A 221 6.14 -6.47 -2.46
N SER A 222 7.31 -6.11 -3.00
CA SER A 222 7.53 -5.98 -4.44
C SER A 222 7.50 -7.34 -5.14
N THR A 223 8.23 -8.32 -4.61
CA THR A 223 8.27 -9.68 -5.14
C THR A 223 6.86 -10.30 -5.18
N ILE A 224 6.08 -10.12 -4.10
CA ILE A 224 4.69 -10.58 -4.05
C ILE A 224 3.81 -9.89 -5.11
N LYS A 225 3.96 -8.58 -5.32
CA LYS A 225 3.19 -7.86 -6.36
C LYS A 225 3.48 -8.39 -7.76
N HIS A 226 4.74 -8.68 -8.06
CA HIS A 226 5.14 -9.26 -9.35
C HIS A 226 4.59 -10.69 -9.50
N MET A 227 4.73 -11.51 -8.48
CA MET A 227 4.19 -12.87 -8.46
C MET A 227 2.68 -12.89 -8.69
N VAL A 228 1.90 -12.06 -7.97
CA VAL A 228 0.45 -12.00 -8.15
C VAL A 228 0.07 -11.67 -9.60
N ARG A 229 0.74 -10.70 -10.23
CA ARG A 229 0.47 -10.37 -11.64
C ARG A 229 0.74 -11.55 -12.56
N TYR A 230 1.87 -12.22 -12.36
CA TYR A 230 2.26 -13.39 -13.15
C TYR A 230 1.23 -14.51 -13.00
N VAL A 231 0.91 -14.94 -11.77
CA VAL A 231 -0.01 -16.04 -11.51
C VAL A 231 -1.42 -15.73 -11.99
N MET A 232 -1.92 -14.50 -11.78
CA MET A 232 -3.24 -14.12 -12.29
C MET A 232 -3.33 -14.19 -13.82
N CYS A 233 -2.29 -13.78 -14.53
CA CYS A 233 -2.24 -13.80 -15.98
C CYS A 233 -2.04 -15.21 -16.53
N GLU A 234 -0.98 -15.89 -16.08
CA GLU A 234 -0.48 -17.11 -16.70
C GLU A 234 -1.20 -18.38 -16.18
N GLN A 235 -1.55 -18.42 -14.90
CA GLN A 235 -2.16 -19.62 -14.30
C GLN A 235 -3.69 -19.50 -14.20
N CYS A 236 -4.20 -18.35 -13.74
CA CYS A 236 -5.64 -18.17 -13.60
C CYS A 236 -6.32 -17.65 -14.88
N GLY A 237 -5.58 -17.18 -15.87
CA GLY A 237 -6.14 -16.57 -17.10
C GLY A 237 -7.01 -15.35 -16.80
N VAL A 238 -6.61 -14.51 -15.81
CA VAL A 238 -7.35 -13.32 -15.38
C VAL A 238 -6.45 -12.10 -15.49
N TYR A 239 -6.75 -11.22 -16.45
CA TYR A 239 -5.92 -10.08 -16.81
C TYR A 239 -6.27 -8.83 -16.01
N GLY A 240 -5.28 -7.94 -15.81
CA GLY A 240 -5.48 -6.63 -15.16
C GLY A 240 -5.76 -6.70 -13.68
N VAL A 241 -5.52 -7.84 -13.04
CA VAL A 241 -5.64 -8.05 -11.59
C VAL A 241 -4.32 -7.75 -10.90
N SER A 242 -4.39 -7.03 -9.80
CA SER A 242 -3.26 -6.69 -8.94
C SER A 242 -3.52 -7.20 -7.53
N SER A 243 -2.48 -7.27 -6.70
CA SER A 243 -2.61 -7.57 -5.28
C SER A 243 -3.60 -6.64 -4.55
N ARG A 244 -3.66 -5.36 -4.96
CA ARG A 244 -4.66 -4.42 -4.44
C ARG A 244 -6.07 -4.83 -4.84
N THR A 245 -6.27 -5.31 -6.07
CA THR A 245 -7.58 -5.77 -6.56
C THR A 245 -8.09 -6.95 -5.75
N LEU A 246 -7.25 -7.96 -5.45
CA LEU A 246 -7.61 -9.10 -4.59
C LEU A 246 -8.06 -8.64 -3.22
N ARG A 247 -7.27 -7.80 -2.57
CA ARG A 247 -7.59 -7.25 -1.25
C ARG A 247 -8.87 -6.39 -1.26
N THR A 248 -9.09 -5.61 -2.33
CA THR A 248 -10.32 -4.82 -2.50
C THR A 248 -11.53 -5.73 -2.65
N SER A 249 -11.38 -6.85 -3.37
CA SER A 249 -12.46 -7.83 -3.53
C SER A 249 -12.88 -8.44 -2.20
N PHE A 250 -11.92 -8.80 -1.33
CA PHE A 250 -12.22 -9.23 0.03
C PHE A 250 -13.01 -8.18 0.81
N ALA A 251 -12.53 -6.93 0.83
CA ALA A 251 -13.21 -5.85 1.55
C ALA A 251 -14.63 -5.62 1.04
N MET A 252 -14.82 -5.68 -0.28
CA MET A 252 -16.14 -5.51 -0.89
C MET A 252 -17.08 -6.67 -0.57
N ALA A 253 -16.58 -7.91 -0.57
CA ALA A 253 -17.36 -9.06 -0.16
C ALA A 253 -17.84 -8.91 1.29
N MET A 254 -16.96 -8.52 2.22
CA MET A 254 -17.33 -8.29 3.62
C MET A 254 -18.38 -7.16 3.79
N ILE A 255 -18.25 -6.09 3.02
CA ILE A 255 -19.19 -4.97 3.03
C ILE A 255 -20.57 -5.42 2.48
N GLN A 256 -20.59 -6.21 1.42
CA GLN A 256 -21.81 -6.74 0.82
C GLN A 256 -22.54 -7.70 1.76
N GLU A 257 -21.80 -8.50 2.54
CA GLU A 257 -22.34 -9.38 3.60
C GLU A 257 -22.78 -8.60 4.85
N GLY A 258 -22.69 -7.27 4.85
CA GLY A 258 -23.16 -6.42 5.95
C GLY A 258 -22.23 -6.33 7.16
N VAL A 259 -20.97 -6.76 7.01
CA VAL A 259 -19.96 -6.60 8.08
C VAL A 259 -19.72 -5.12 8.34
N ARG A 260 -19.73 -4.72 9.61
CA ARG A 260 -19.54 -3.31 10.02
C ARG A 260 -18.16 -2.79 9.60
N ASP A 261 -18.11 -1.56 9.11
CA ASP A 261 -16.93 -0.89 8.57
C ASP A 261 -15.71 -0.95 9.50
N TYR A 262 -15.93 -0.84 10.81
CA TYR A 262 -14.91 -0.96 11.84
C TYR A 262 -14.22 -2.34 11.82
N PHE A 263 -14.97 -3.42 11.67
CA PHE A 263 -14.40 -4.77 11.62
C PHE A 263 -13.67 -5.01 10.32
N VAL A 264 -14.22 -4.54 9.18
CA VAL A 264 -13.53 -4.62 7.89
C VAL A 264 -12.19 -3.86 7.95
N ALA A 265 -12.17 -2.66 8.53
CA ALA A 265 -10.94 -1.89 8.72
C ALA A 265 -9.93 -2.64 9.59
N LYS A 266 -10.36 -3.26 10.69
CA LYS A 266 -9.50 -4.08 11.55
C LYS A 266 -8.93 -5.30 10.82
N MET A 267 -9.74 -6.02 10.05
CA MET A 267 -9.30 -7.17 9.24
C MET A 267 -8.25 -6.72 8.21
N LEU A 268 -8.44 -5.55 7.61
CA LEU A 268 -7.48 -4.96 6.70
C LEU A 268 -6.23 -4.38 7.42
N GLY A 269 -6.18 -4.32 8.75
CA GLY A 269 -5.07 -3.72 9.49
C GLY A 269 -4.97 -2.20 9.32
N THR A 270 -6.11 -1.52 9.12
CA THR A 270 -6.20 -0.06 9.01
C THR A 270 -6.99 0.53 10.18
N LYS A 271 -6.76 1.81 10.51
CA LYS A 271 -7.50 2.49 11.58
C LYS A 271 -8.96 2.73 11.21
N THR A 272 -9.20 3.09 9.96
CA THR A 272 -10.51 3.39 9.38
C THR A 272 -10.60 2.79 7.99
N LEU A 273 -11.82 2.55 7.53
CA LEU A 273 -12.06 2.14 6.16
C LEU A 273 -11.84 3.35 5.22
N ASP A 274 -11.15 3.14 4.10
CA ASP A 274 -10.92 4.19 3.10
C ASP A 274 -12.24 4.78 2.61
N ALA A 275 -12.28 6.11 2.42
CA ALA A 275 -13.44 6.83 1.91
C ALA A 275 -13.98 6.25 0.59
N ALA A 276 -13.11 5.67 -0.24
CA ALA A 276 -13.48 5.03 -1.49
C ALA A 276 -14.37 3.79 -1.26
N TYR A 277 -14.12 2.98 -0.22
CA TYR A 277 -14.99 1.84 0.13
C TYR A 277 -16.34 2.32 0.66
N LEU A 278 -16.36 3.37 1.48
CA LEU A 278 -17.60 3.96 2.00
C LEU A 278 -18.45 4.55 0.85
N GLN A 279 -17.83 5.21 -0.11
CA GLN A 279 -18.51 5.71 -1.30
C GLN A 279 -19.13 4.58 -2.13
N MET A 280 -18.41 3.46 -2.30
CA MET A 280 -18.92 2.28 -3.00
C MET A 280 -20.10 1.65 -2.27
N LYS A 281 -20.01 1.49 -0.94
CA LYS A 281 -21.11 0.98 -0.10
C LYS A 281 -22.37 1.82 -0.29
N ASN A 282 -22.24 3.14 -0.20
CA ASN A 282 -23.36 4.06 -0.36
C ASN A 282 -23.95 4.00 -1.78
N ASN A 283 -23.10 3.90 -2.81
CA ASN A 283 -23.54 3.78 -4.19
C ASN A 283 -24.30 2.46 -4.44
N ILE A 284 -23.81 1.35 -3.91
CA ILE A 284 -24.45 0.03 -4.04
C ILE A 284 -25.80 0.03 -3.32
N SER A 285 -25.87 0.53 -2.08
CA SER A 285 -27.13 0.64 -1.33
C SER A 285 -28.15 1.51 -2.04
N PHE A 286 -27.72 2.69 -2.52
CA PHE A 286 -28.58 3.61 -3.26
C PHE A 286 -29.09 3.01 -4.58
N LEU A 287 -28.22 2.34 -5.35
CA LEU A 287 -28.61 1.68 -6.59
C LEU A 287 -29.55 0.50 -6.33
N SER A 288 -29.30 -0.30 -5.29
CA SER A 288 -30.15 -1.42 -4.90
C SER A 288 -31.55 -0.95 -4.50
N GLU A 289 -31.66 0.12 -3.68
CA GLU A 289 -32.94 0.71 -3.32
C GLU A 289 -33.70 1.27 -4.52
N LYS A 290 -33.01 1.97 -5.41
CA LYS A 290 -33.60 2.48 -6.66
C LYS A 290 -34.04 1.37 -7.58
N TYR A 291 -33.25 0.30 -7.71
CA TYR A 291 -33.63 -0.87 -8.50
C TYR A 291 -34.88 -1.54 -7.94
N LYS A 292 -34.92 -1.81 -6.63
CA LYS A 292 -36.09 -2.38 -5.96
C LYS A 292 -37.33 -1.48 -6.13
N ALA A 293 -37.19 -0.18 -5.96
CA ALA A 293 -38.29 0.77 -6.14
C ALA A 293 -38.79 0.86 -7.59
N HIS A 294 -37.94 0.55 -8.57
CA HIS A 294 -38.29 0.63 -9.99
C HIS A 294 -38.95 -0.67 -10.50
N PHE A 295 -38.47 -1.83 -10.06
CA PHE A 295 -38.93 -3.12 -10.54
C PHE A 295 -40.03 -3.78 -9.71
N HIS A 296 -40.22 -3.40 -8.43
CA HIS A 296 -41.31 -3.88 -7.60
C HIS A 296 -42.55 -2.94 -7.52
N ARG A 297 -42.62 -1.91 -8.39
CA ARG A 297 -43.83 -1.09 -8.54
C ARG A 297 -44.87 -1.69 -9.46
N ASN A 298 -44.60 -2.85 -10.07
CA ASN A 298 -45.48 -3.53 -11.00
C ASN A 298 -46.01 -4.89 -10.47
N GLU A 299 -45.90 -5.16 -9.18
CA GLU A 299 -46.63 -6.16 -8.43
C GLU A 299 -47.55 -5.46 -7.42
#